data_46f7f2ca1c46ab7b8ecbd0fe57e3e0d7
#
_entry.id   46f7f2ca1c46ab7b8ecbd0fe57e3e0d7
#
_cell.length_a   1.000
_cell.length_b   1.000
_cell.length_c   1.000
_cell.angle_alpha   90.00
_cell.angle_beta   90.00
_cell.angle_gamma   90.00
#
_symmetry.space_group_name_H-M   'P 1'
#
loop_
_entity.id
_entity.type
_entity.pdbx_description
1 polymer ?
#
loop_
_entity_poly.entity_id
_entity_poly.type
_entity_poly.pdbx_seq_one_letter_code
_entity_poly.pdbx_strand_id
1 'polypeptide(L)'
;KLLDTKKETKFPIGFDMENEIKNVEKEFGFTYSEVQKSAFNLLNTKGVKIITGGPGTGKTTIVNGLIHIYKKFFPANEILCIAPTGRASQRITEVTKMEAKTIHKALEFMPFEDSSEATRNEKNTLSADLIFLDEMSMVDTEIFAKLLCAIKKGATLVLLGDENQLQSVSSGNVLADLINTELFEMYRLKEVFRQKGDNTLINNANNVLMGKLEIVKNENFEVMSFENNKDAISEIINTFFHFNQDIQILSPTKVGIGGTRNINDILSKQIQEKIKSVKEEDTEIPEFVYGRTKYHLNDKVIFHQNNYKTGYYNGDIGYIKSITEKEISVQINDNLLFISGKDLNDMTLAYAITIHKSQGSEANNILIYLPDTYTKFLNRNMLFTGITRTKKYVKIVYVNNAFFESVMNITKDKRKTGLVDKIKKSFLL
;
A
#
# COMPACT_ATOMS: atom_id res chain seq x y z
N LYS A 1 2.18 21.31 18.32
CA LYS A 1 2.75 21.41 16.95
C LYS A 1 1.68 21.34 15.87
N LEU A 2 0.71 20.42 15.94
CA LEU A 2 -0.41 20.32 14.98
C LEU A 2 -1.30 21.57 14.96
N LEU A 3 -1.32 22.35 16.01
CA LEU A 3 -2.24 23.46 16.26
C LEU A 3 -1.69 24.84 15.88
N ASP A 4 -0.37 25.00 15.78
CA ASP A 4 0.30 26.26 15.40
C ASP A 4 0.10 26.66 13.92
N THR A 5 -0.99 26.31 13.31
CA THR A 5 -1.03 25.91 11.90
C THR A 5 -1.82 26.82 10.97
N LYS A 6 -2.28 27.98 11.41
CA LYS A 6 -3.03 28.92 10.53
C LYS A 6 -2.17 30.11 10.06
N LYS A 7 -0.87 29.90 9.84
CA LYS A 7 -0.06 30.93 9.20
C LYS A 7 -0.24 30.84 7.68
N GLU A 8 -0.60 31.96 7.07
CA GLU A 8 -0.65 32.06 5.62
C GLU A 8 0.71 31.81 4.98
N THR A 9 0.72 31.11 3.86
CA THR A 9 1.90 30.99 3.02
C THR A 9 2.03 32.27 2.22
N LYS A 10 3.14 32.97 2.34
CA LYS A 10 3.37 34.22 1.62
C LYS A 10 3.87 33.93 0.21
N PHE A 11 2.96 33.80 -0.71
CA PHE A 11 3.29 33.79 -2.13
C PHE A 11 3.73 35.18 -2.62
N PRO A 12 4.52 35.28 -3.72
CA PRO A 12 4.88 36.53 -4.34
C PRO A 12 3.65 37.36 -4.80
N ILE A 13 3.83 38.68 -4.86
CA ILE A 13 2.77 39.58 -5.41
C ILE A 13 2.46 39.15 -6.85
N GLY A 14 1.16 39.02 -7.18
CA GLY A 14 0.70 38.59 -8.48
C GLY A 14 0.58 37.09 -8.67
N PHE A 15 0.79 36.30 -7.62
CA PHE A 15 0.52 34.88 -7.65
C PHE A 15 -0.98 34.60 -7.86
N ASP A 16 -1.29 33.76 -8.86
CA ASP A 16 -2.63 33.29 -9.15
C ASP A 16 -2.63 31.74 -9.23
N MET A 17 -3.25 31.10 -8.24
CA MET A 17 -3.32 29.65 -8.14
C MET A 17 -4.03 29.01 -9.34
N GLU A 18 -5.12 29.61 -9.82
CA GLU A 18 -5.88 29.06 -10.95
C GLU A 18 -5.06 29.05 -12.24
N ASN A 19 -4.30 30.12 -12.46
CA ASN A 19 -3.41 30.20 -13.61
C ASN A 19 -2.26 29.20 -13.50
N GLU A 20 -1.69 29.01 -12.31
CA GLU A 20 -0.63 28.01 -12.08
C GLU A 20 -1.14 26.57 -12.26
N ILE A 21 -2.36 26.25 -11.84
CA ILE A 21 -2.99 24.95 -12.10
C ILE A 21 -3.12 24.74 -13.62
N LYS A 22 -3.60 25.72 -14.38
CA LYS A 22 -3.70 25.62 -15.84
C LYS A 22 -2.34 25.40 -16.52
N ASN A 23 -1.29 26.04 -16.01
CA ASN A 23 0.07 25.83 -16.50
C ASN A 23 0.53 24.37 -16.27
N VAL A 24 0.29 23.83 -15.08
CA VAL A 24 0.59 22.44 -14.75
C VAL A 24 -0.22 21.45 -15.60
N GLU A 25 -1.53 21.71 -15.78
CA GLU A 25 -2.40 20.90 -16.66
C GLU A 25 -1.85 20.84 -18.09
N LYS A 26 -1.42 21.99 -18.62
CA LYS A 26 -0.84 22.10 -19.97
C LYS A 26 0.48 21.34 -20.08
N GLU A 27 1.35 21.46 -19.07
CA GLU A 27 2.66 20.80 -19.06
C GLU A 27 2.53 19.28 -18.93
N PHE A 28 1.61 18.82 -18.08
CA PHE A 28 1.41 17.39 -17.83
C PHE A 28 0.47 16.70 -18.83
N GLY A 29 -0.25 17.48 -19.66
CA GLY A 29 -1.12 16.97 -20.71
C GLY A 29 -2.44 16.34 -20.23
N PHE A 30 -2.93 16.75 -19.07
CA PHE A 30 -4.23 16.31 -18.55
C PHE A 30 -4.91 17.45 -17.75
N THR A 31 -6.19 17.27 -17.42
CA THR A 31 -6.98 18.25 -16.66
C THR A 31 -7.38 17.68 -15.31
N TYR A 32 -7.21 18.44 -14.24
CA TYR A 32 -7.70 18.11 -12.91
C TYR A 32 -9.22 18.32 -12.81
N SER A 33 -9.90 17.48 -12.01
CA SER A 33 -11.30 17.75 -11.66
C SER A 33 -11.40 18.95 -10.71
N GLU A 34 -12.61 19.51 -10.56
CA GLU A 34 -12.82 20.68 -9.69
C GLU A 34 -12.42 20.40 -8.23
N VAL A 35 -12.69 19.18 -7.73
CA VAL A 35 -12.27 18.79 -6.39
C VAL A 35 -10.75 18.66 -6.31
N GLN A 36 -10.10 18.12 -7.34
CA GLN A 36 -8.64 18.07 -7.40
C GLN A 36 -8.02 19.46 -7.45
N LYS A 37 -8.60 20.39 -8.25
CA LYS A 37 -8.16 21.80 -8.29
C LYS A 37 -8.30 22.47 -6.94
N SER A 38 -9.40 22.25 -6.23
CA SER A 38 -9.60 22.82 -4.90
C SER A 38 -8.51 22.38 -3.89
N ALA A 39 -7.98 21.17 -4.04
CA ALA A 39 -6.92 20.67 -3.15
C ALA A 39 -5.59 21.44 -3.28
N PHE A 40 -5.37 22.20 -4.36
CA PHE A 40 -4.19 23.06 -4.48
C PHE A 40 -4.20 24.21 -3.47
N ASN A 41 -5.38 24.61 -2.97
CA ASN A 41 -5.51 25.64 -1.93
C ASN A 41 -4.81 25.27 -0.62
N LEU A 42 -4.51 23.98 -0.41
CA LEU A 42 -3.74 23.57 0.77
C LEU A 42 -2.37 24.25 0.88
N LEU A 43 -1.81 24.75 -0.23
CA LEU A 43 -0.56 25.52 -0.23
C LEU A 43 -0.71 26.92 0.34
N ASN A 44 -1.94 27.46 0.42
CA ASN A 44 -2.18 28.83 0.89
C ASN A 44 -1.92 29.00 2.40
N THR A 45 -2.00 27.93 3.16
CA THR A 45 -1.77 27.96 4.61
C THR A 45 -0.85 26.82 5.05
N LYS A 46 -0.10 27.08 6.14
CA LYS A 46 0.78 26.08 6.74
C LYS A 46 -0.01 25.12 7.65
N GLY A 47 0.63 24.03 8.04
CA GLY A 47 0.10 23.11 9.04
C GLY A 47 -0.26 21.73 8.52
N VAL A 48 -1.18 21.04 9.20
CA VAL A 48 -1.60 19.69 8.82
C VAL A 48 -2.79 19.76 7.90
N LYS A 49 -2.69 19.09 6.78
CA LYS A 49 -3.70 19.00 5.73
C LYS A 49 -3.99 17.55 5.40
N ILE A 50 -5.18 17.23 4.97
CA ILE A 50 -5.60 15.88 4.64
C ILE A 50 -6.14 15.82 3.23
N ILE A 51 -5.63 14.90 2.41
CA ILE A 51 -6.22 14.51 1.13
C ILE A 51 -6.65 13.05 1.26
N THR A 52 -7.94 12.77 1.28
CA THR A 52 -8.47 11.42 1.37
C THR A 52 -9.24 11.06 0.09
N GLY A 53 -9.22 9.78 -0.24
CA GLY A 53 -9.94 9.27 -1.40
C GLY A 53 -9.53 7.84 -1.73
N GLY A 54 -10.40 7.14 -2.44
CA GLY A 54 -10.16 5.77 -2.86
C GLY A 54 -8.97 5.62 -3.82
N PRO A 55 -8.61 4.39 -4.15
CA PRO A 55 -7.61 4.13 -5.18
C PRO A 55 -8.03 4.69 -6.55
N GLY A 56 -7.07 5.22 -7.30
CA GLY A 56 -7.34 5.78 -8.63
C GLY A 56 -7.99 7.17 -8.64
N THR A 57 -8.16 7.83 -7.49
CA THR A 57 -8.72 9.19 -7.42
C THR A 57 -7.68 10.29 -7.72
N GLY A 58 -6.44 9.92 -8.01
CA GLY A 58 -5.40 10.86 -8.40
C GLY A 58 -4.67 11.55 -7.24
N LYS A 59 -4.67 10.98 -6.02
CA LYS A 59 -3.93 11.54 -4.87
C LYS A 59 -2.48 11.87 -5.22
N THR A 60 -1.74 10.89 -5.74
CA THR A 60 -0.32 11.08 -6.11
C THR A 60 -0.13 12.04 -7.27
N THR A 61 -1.10 12.11 -8.19
CA THR A 61 -1.10 13.08 -9.29
C THR A 61 -1.22 14.52 -8.79
N ILE A 62 -2.10 14.74 -7.79
CA ILE A 62 -2.21 16.05 -7.12
C ILE A 62 -0.90 16.41 -6.41
N VAL A 63 -0.28 15.45 -5.71
CA VAL A 63 1.03 15.67 -5.05
C VAL A 63 2.07 16.16 -6.06
N ASN A 64 2.13 15.54 -7.24
CA ASN A 64 3.06 15.97 -8.30
C ASN A 64 2.83 17.44 -8.71
N GLY A 65 1.58 17.84 -8.93
CA GLY A 65 1.23 19.22 -9.25
C GLY A 65 1.54 20.20 -8.10
N LEU A 66 1.25 19.82 -6.85
CA LEU A 66 1.57 20.61 -5.66
C LEU A 66 3.08 20.83 -5.52
N ILE A 67 3.88 19.80 -5.73
CA ILE A 67 5.34 19.86 -5.72
C ILE A 67 5.82 20.80 -6.80
N HIS A 68 5.27 20.69 -8.02
CA HIS A 68 5.67 21.52 -9.16
C HIS A 68 5.44 23.01 -8.86
N ILE A 69 4.24 23.38 -8.41
CA ILE A 69 3.92 24.77 -8.03
C ILE A 69 4.79 25.22 -6.86
N TYR A 70 4.92 24.41 -5.80
CA TYR A 70 5.68 24.81 -4.63
C TYR A 70 7.15 25.07 -4.94
N LYS A 71 7.80 24.21 -5.73
CA LYS A 71 9.20 24.39 -6.15
C LYS A 71 9.40 25.66 -7.00
N LYS A 72 8.44 25.99 -7.86
CA LYS A 72 8.51 27.17 -8.70
C LYS A 72 8.59 28.44 -7.87
N PHE A 73 7.80 28.55 -6.81
CA PHE A 73 7.70 29.77 -5.98
C PHE A 73 8.59 29.74 -4.72
N PHE A 74 9.00 28.58 -4.29
CA PHE A 74 9.85 28.38 -3.11
C PHE A 74 11.04 27.44 -3.42
N PRO A 75 11.92 27.84 -4.36
CA PRO A 75 13.01 26.95 -4.83
C PRO A 75 14.04 26.61 -3.75
N ALA A 76 14.17 27.46 -2.72
CA ALA A 76 15.10 27.23 -1.59
C ALA A 76 14.50 26.34 -0.50
N ASN A 77 13.20 26.05 -0.53
CA ASN A 77 12.55 25.25 0.47
C ASN A 77 12.69 23.75 0.18
N GLU A 78 12.87 22.97 1.22
CA GLU A 78 12.97 21.53 1.10
C GLU A 78 11.60 20.86 1.11
N ILE A 79 11.43 19.90 0.19
CA ILE A 79 10.25 19.04 0.11
C ILE A 79 10.67 17.62 0.44
N LEU A 80 9.91 16.95 1.30
CA LEU A 80 10.12 15.56 1.67
C LEU A 80 8.86 14.73 1.38
N CYS A 81 9.01 13.69 0.55
CA CYS A 81 7.99 12.69 0.32
C CYS A 81 8.30 11.43 1.13
N ILE A 82 7.35 10.95 1.92
CA ILE A 82 7.51 9.76 2.76
C ILE A 82 6.29 8.84 2.67
N ALA A 83 6.53 7.57 2.95
CA ALA A 83 5.49 6.55 3.03
C ALA A 83 5.83 5.48 4.09
N PRO A 84 4.86 4.68 4.58
CA PRO A 84 5.12 3.64 5.57
C PRO A 84 5.92 2.45 5.01
N THR A 85 5.86 2.19 3.70
CA THR A 85 6.53 1.05 3.06
C THR A 85 7.44 1.47 1.92
N GLY A 86 8.45 0.63 1.61
CA GLY A 86 9.38 0.86 0.50
C GLY A 86 8.65 0.97 -0.85
N ARG A 87 7.68 0.08 -1.12
CA ARG A 87 6.90 0.10 -2.37
C ARG A 87 6.07 1.38 -2.54
N ALA A 88 5.44 1.85 -1.46
CA ALA A 88 4.71 3.11 -1.51
C ALA A 88 5.65 4.29 -1.78
N SER A 89 6.84 4.32 -1.17
CA SER A 89 7.82 5.38 -1.44
C SER A 89 8.36 5.31 -2.88
N GLN A 90 8.64 4.13 -3.41
CA GLN A 90 9.04 3.97 -4.82
C GLN A 90 7.97 4.51 -5.77
N ARG A 91 6.70 4.20 -5.52
CA ARG A 91 5.58 4.71 -6.33
C ARG A 91 5.51 6.24 -6.34
N ILE A 92 5.71 6.88 -5.19
CA ILE A 92 5.78 8.35 -5.13
C ILE A 92 6.94 8.84 -5.98
N THR A 93 8.12 8.22 -5.87
CA THR A 93 9.31 8.57 -6.67
C THR A 93 9.05 8.45 -8.17
N GLU A 94 8.39 7.37 -8.61
CA GLU A 94 8.05 7.15 -10.02
C GLU A 94 7.15 8.24 -10.59
N VAL A 95 6.14 8.69 -9.81
CA VAL A 95 5.17 9.70 -10.26
C VAL A 95 5.74 11.11 -10.15
N THR A 96 6.40 11.44 -9.03
CA THR A 96 6.85 12.81 -8.75
C THR A 96 8.26 13.11 -9.26
N LYS A 97 9.01 12.08 -9.65
CA LYS A 97 10.44 12.15 -9.99
C LYS A 97 11.32 12.71 -8.86
N MET A 98 10.78 12.74 -7.65
CA MET A 98 11.53 13.08 -6.43
C MET A 98 11.78 11.83 -5.61
N GLU A 99 13.00 11.69 -5.06
CA GLU A 99 13.30 10.60 -4.13
C GLU A 99 12.36 10.66 -2.92
N ALA A 100 11.53 9.64 -2.78
CA ALA A 100 10.73 9.44 -1.58
C ALA A 100 11.40 8.38 -0.67
N LYS A 101 11.16 8.49 0.63
CA LYS A 101 11.76 7.63 1.65
C LYS A 101 10.68 6.93 2.46
N THR A 102 11.02 5.81 3.09
CA THR A 102 10.16 5.30 4.15
C THR A 102 10.20 6.23 5.37
N ILE A 103 9.12 6.25 6.18
CA ILE A 103 9.10 7.02 7.43
C ILE A 103 10.31 6.67 8.30
N HIS A 104 10.63 5.38 8.43
CA HIS A 104 11.77 4.91 9.21
C HIS A 104 13.10 5.45 8.68
N LYS A 105 13.31 5.45 7.34
CA LYS A 105 14.52 6.02 6.73
C LYS A 105 14.58 7.54 6.93
N ALA A 106 13.46 8.23 6.82
CA ALA A 106 13.40 9.68 7.03
C ALA A 106 13.67 10.08 8.48
N LEU A 107 13.24 9.27 9.44
CA LEU A 107 13.49 9.46 10.86
C LEU A 107 14.86 8.94 11.32
N GLU A 108 15.62 8.32 10.42
CA GLU A 108 16.97 7.79 10.69
C GLU A 108 16.99 6.83 11.88
N PHE A 109 16.10 5.83 11.86
CA PHE A 109 16.15 4.75 12.84
C PHE A 109 17.46 3.98 12.70
N MET A 110 18.15 3.75 13.81
CA MET A 110 19.42 3.02 13.84
C MET A 110 19.19 1.51 13.70
N PRO A 111 19.77 0.85 12.68
CA PRO A 111 19.48 -0.56 12.39
C PRO A 111 20.15 -1.56 13.34
N PHE A 112 21.04 -1.10 14.25
CA PHE A 112 21.91 -1.99 15.04
C PHE A 112 21.75 -1.88 16.56
N GLU A 113 20.91 -1.01 17.05
CA GLU A 113 20.57 -0.93 18.46
C GLU A 113 19.15 -1.45 18.69
N ASP A 114 18.93 -2.19 19.76
CA ASP A 114 17.59 -2.54 20.27
C ASP A 114 16.77 -1.27 20.62
N SER A 115 17.30 -0.10 20.32
CA SER A 115 16.65 1.18 20.54
C SER A 115 15.63 1.44 19.45
N SER A 116 14.36 1.45 19.84
CA SER A 116 13.24 1.96 19.04
C SER A 116 13.32 3.49 18.82
N GLU A 117 14.48 4.11 19.04
CA GLU A 117 14.66 5.55 19.01
C GLU A 117 15.05 6.05 17.63
N ALA A 118 14.36 7.09 17.18
CA ALA A 118 14.65 7.81 15.97
C ALA A 118 15.69 8.89 16.23
N THR A 119 16.72 9.01 15.36
CA THR A 119 17.71 10.09 15.45
C THR A 119 17.08 11.45 15.19
N ARG A 120 16.07 11.50 14.31
CA ARG A 120 15.29 12.71 14.06
C ARG A 120 14.18 12.83 15.13
N ASN A 121 14.20 13.93 15.84
CA ASN A 121 13.32 14.23 16.99
C ASN A 121 13.18 15.74 17.20
N GLU A 122 12.67 16.16 18.35
CA GLU A 122 12.46 17.60 18.65
C GLU A 122 13.74 18.43 18.70
N LYS A 123 14.88 17.82 19.05
CA LYS A 123 16.19 18.48 19.11
C LYS A 123 16.91 18.45 17.78
N ASN A 124 16.62 17.46 16.96
CA ASN A 124 17.20 17.25 15.64
C ASN A 124 16.10 17.06 14.60
N THR A 125 15.44 18.16 14.20
CA THR A 125 14.29 18.10 13.31
C THR A 125 14.66 17.83 11.85
N LEU A 126 13.67 17.36 11.09
CA LEU A 126 13.73 17.31 9.63
C LEU A 126 13.84 18.74 9.08
N SER A 127 14.67 18.93 8.05
CA SER A 127 14.87 20.22 7.39
C SER A 127 13.70 20.65 6.49
N ALA A 128 12.85 19.70 6.09
CA ALA A 128 11.78 19.90 5.12
C ALA A 128 10.74 20.96 5.55
N ASP A 129 10.34 21.82 4.61
CA ASP A 129 9.30 22.84 4.76
C ASP A 129 7.92 22.35 4.39
N LEU A 130 7.87 21.39 3.44
CA LEU A 130 6.66 20.72 2.96
C LEU A 130 6.89 19.22 2.97
N ILE A 131 6.04 18.50 3.68
CA ILE A 131 6.14 17.05 3.85
C ILE A 131 4.86 16.41 3.32
N PHE A 132 5.00 15.45 2.41
CA PHE A 132 3.91 14.59 1.95
C PHE A 132 4.08 13.21 2.57
N LEU A 133 3.05 12.75 3.28
CA LEU A 133 2.98 11.39 3.84
C LEU A 133 1.85 10.63 3.16
N ASP A 134 2.20 9.71 2.28
CA ASP A 134 1.23 8.85 1.57
C ASP A 134 0.96 7.54 2.34
N GLU A 135 -0.09 6.85 1.96
CA GLU A 135 -0.60 5.62 2.60
C GLU A 135 -0.78 5.77 4.12
N MET A 136 -1.32 6.92 4.55
CA MET A 136 -1.51 7.26 5.96
C MET A 136 -2.40 6.26 6.72
N SER A 137 -3.25 5.51 6.04
CA SER A 137 -4.07 4.44 6.65
C SER A 137 -3.24 3.35 7.32
N MET A 138 -1.99 3.14 6.86
CA MET A 138 -1.06 2.14 7.40
C MET A 138 -0.22 2.66 8.57
N VAL A 139 -0.29 3.96 8.89
CA VAL A 139 0.56 4.59 9.90
C VAL A 139 -0.09 4.46 11.28
N ASP A 140 0.63 3.86 12.23
CA ASP A 140 0.19 3.71 13.60
C ASP A 140 0.48 4.95 14.46
N THR A 141 -0.03 4.94 15.69
CA THR A 141 0.09 6.08 16.61
C THR A 141 1.53 6.34 17.02
N GLU A 142 2.34 5.30 17.21
CA GLU A 142 3.72 5.44 17.69
C GLU A 142 4.60 6.10 16.63
N ILE A 143 4.60 5.56 15.41
CA ILE A 143 5.43 6.10 14.33
C ILE A 143 4.96 7.50 13.92
N PHE A 144 3.65 7.77 13.98
CA PHE A 144 3.13 9.10 13.72
C PHE A 144 3.56 10.11 14.79
N ALA A 145 3.55 9.73 16.06
CA ALA A 145 4.02 10.59 17.14
C ALA A 145 5.51 10.93 16.98
N LYS A 146 6.35 9.94 16.66
CA LYS A 146 7.78 10.17 16.37
C LYS A 146 7.98 11.12 15.18
N LEU A 147 7.21 10.92 14.11
CA LEU A 147 7.26 11.84 12.96
C LEU A 147 6.89 13.27 13.35
N LEU A 148 5.82 13.47 14.12
CA LEU A 148 5.41 14.78 14.57
C LEU A 148 6.46 15.47 15.46
N CYS A 149 7.16 14.71 16.30
CA CYS A 149 8.29 15.22 17.07
C CYS A 149 9.44 15.70 16.18
N ALA A 150 9.69 15.01 15.08
CA ALA A 150 10.78 15.35 14.16
C ALA A 150 10.45 16.49 13.18
N ILE A 151 9.21 16.86 12.98
CA ILE A 151 8.82 17.95 12.07
C ILE A 151 9.19 19.31 12.68
N LYS A 152 9.88 20.16 11.91
CA LYS A 152 10.25 21.50 12.35
C LYS A 152 9.03 22.42 12.49
N LYS A 153 9.11 23.42 13.36
CA LYS A 153 8.04 24.41 13.55
C LYS A 153 7.82 25.20 12.26
N GLY A 154 6.57 25.34 11.83
CA GLY A 154 6.19 26.10 10.64
C GLY A 154 6.28 25.32 9.32
N ALA A 155 6.62 24.03 9.34
CA ALA A 155 6.47 23.16 8.18
C ALA A 155 5.00 22.81 7.91
N THR A 156 4.70 22.46 6.67
CA THR A 156 3.39 21.94 6.24
C THR A 156 3.48 20.42 6.10
N LEU A 157 2.51 19.71 6.69
CA LEU A 157 2.38 18.26 6.61
C LEU A 157 1.09 17.90 5.87
N VAL A 158 1.21 17.29 4.71
CA VAL A 158 0.09 16.81 3.91
C VAL A 158 -0.03 15.30 4.07
N LEU A 159 -1.14 14.86 4.64
CA LEU A 159 -1.46 13.46 4.88
C LEU A 159 -2.33 12.93 3.74
N LEU A 160 -1.89 11.88 3.06
CA LEU A 160 -2.64 11.23 1.99
C LEU A 160 -3.02 9.82 2.41
N GLY A 161 -4.26 9.42 2.15
CA GLY A 161 -4.71 8.07 2.47
C GLY A 161 -6.14 7.80 2.07
N ASP A 162 -6.59 6.61 2.42
CA ASP A 162 -7.96 6.18 2.22
C ASP A 162 -8.48 5.58 3.54
N GLU A 163 -9.45 6.25 4.15
CA GLU A 163 -10.05 5.82 5.43
C GLU A 163 -10.83 4.51 5.32
N ASN A 164 -11.13 4.06 4.10
CA ASN A 164 -11.86 2.83 3.82
C ASN A 164 -10.94 1.61 3.62
N GLN A 165 -9.64 1.82 3.44
CA GLN A 165 -8.67 0.74 3.39
C GLN A 165 -8.37 0.18 4.79
N LEU A 166 -7.66 -0.94 4.81
CA LEU A 166 -7.20 -1.56 6.05
C LEU A 166 -6.35 -0.59 6.87
N GLN A 167 -6.61 -0.57 8.16
CA GLN A 167 -5.85 0.22 9.14
C GLN A 167 -4.46 -0.37 9.38
N SER A 168 -3.61 0.38 10.10
CA SER A 168 -2.32 -0.11 10.57
C SER A 168 -2.45 -1.43 11.34
N VAL A 169 -1.48 -2.31 11.23
CA VAL A 169 -1.45 -3.56 12.02
C VAL A 169 -1.24 -3.24 13.51
N SER A 170 -0.38 -2.27 13.81
CA SER A 170 -0.11 -1.76 15.15
C SER A 170 -1.23 -0.86 15.67
N SER A 171 -1.11 -0.40 16.92
CA SER A 171 -2.14 0.35 17.63
C SER A 171 -2.46 1.70 16.99
N GLY A 172 -3.76 2.04 16.95
CA GLY A 172 -4.24 3.34 16.49
C GLY A 172 -5.01 3.30 15.17
N ASN A 173 -5.72 4.37 14.90
CA ASN A 173 -6.42 4.63 13.63
C ASN A 173 -6.28 6.10 13.28
N VAL A 174 -5.02 6.53 13.15
CA VAL A 174 -4.66 7.96 13.16
C VAL A 174 -5.37 8.75 12.05
N LEU A 175 -5.41 8.24 10.82
CA LEU A 175 -6.07 8.94 9.71
C LEU A 175 -7.56 9.17 9.99
N ALA A 176 -8.29 8.11 10.36
CA ALA A 176 -9.71 8.23 10.65
C ALA A 176 -9.98 9.11 11.88
N ASP A 177 -9.13 9.02 12.91
CA ASP A 177 -9.25 9.87 14.10
C ASP A 177 -9.06 11.36 13.74
N LEU A 178 -8.05 11.69 12.92
CA LEU A 178 -7.83 13.07 12.47
C LEU A 178 -9.02 13.58 11.63
N ILE A 179 -9.53 12.77 10.71
CA ILE A 179 -10.74 13.10 9.91
C ILE A 179 -11.94 13.36 10.82
N ASN A 180 -12.17 12.50 11.82
CA ASN A 180 -13.31 12.61 12.75
C ASN A 180 -13.22 13.80 13.72
N THR A 181 -12.06 14.44 13.84
CA THR A 181 -11.97 15.69 14.59
C THR A 181 -12.68 16.84 13.90
N GLU A 182 -12.72 16.84 12.55
CA GLU A 182 -13.21 17.94 11.70
C GLU A 182 -12.44 19.27 11.89
N LEU A 183 -11.23 19.21 12.44
CA LEU A 183 -10.42 20.38 12.77
C LEU A 183 -9.37 20.71 11.71
N PHE A 184 -9.09 19.77 10.83
CA PHE A 184 -8.05 19.90 9.81
C PHE A 184 -8.67 20.18 8.43
N GLU A 185 -8.00 21.01 7.66
CA GLU A 185 -8.36 21.24 6.26
C GLU A 185 -8.26 19.94 5.47
N MET A 186 -9.37 19.53 4.84
CA MET A 186 -9.48 18.23 4.20
C MET A 186 -10.13 18.33 2.82
N TYR A 187 -9.54 17.61 1.87
CA TYR A 187 -10.04 17.43 0.52
C TYR A 187 -10.38 15.96 0.28
N ARG A 188 -11.66 15.68 0.01
CA ARG A 188 -12.14 14.32 -0.21
C ARG A 188 -12.36 14.07 -1.70
N LEU A 189 -11.47 13.28 -2.32
CA LEU A 189 -11.53 12.93 -3.72
C LEU A 189 -12.51 11.77 -3.94
N LYS A 190 -13.52 12.00 -4.76
CA LYS A 190 -14.58 11.02 -5.05
C LYS A 190 -14.49 10.45 -6.46
N GLU A 191 -14.00 11.25 -7.40
CA GLU A 191 -13.91 10.86 -8.80
C GLU A 191 -12.74 9.91 -9.03
N VAL A 192 -12.97 8.88 -9.83
CA VAL A 192 -11.96 7.86 -10.12
C VAL A 192 -11.54 7.95 -11.58
N PHE A 193 -10.24 8.06 -11.82
CA PHE A 193 -9.63 8.26 -13.14
C PHE A 193 -8.90 7.03 -13.68
N ARG A 194 -9.00 5.89 -12.98
CA ARG A 194 -8.15 4.73 -13.21
C ARG A 194 -8.42 4.00 -14.53
N GLN A 195 -9.68 4.05 -15.02
CA GLN A 195 -10.08 3.38 -16.25
C GLN A 195 -11.02 4.28 -17.04
N LYS A 196 -10.64 4.66 -18.26
CA LYS A 196 -11.55 5.28 -19.20
C LYS A 196 -12.48 4.19 -19.76
N GLY A 197 -13.72 4.12 -19.26
CA GLY A 197 -14.81 3.32 -19.85
C GLY A 197 -15.41 2.23 -18.97
N ASP A 198 -14.64 1.43 -18.23
CA ASP A 198 -15.19 0.37 -17.37
C ASP A 198 -14.96 0.66 -15.88
N ASN A 199 -16.00 1.08 -15.20
CA ASN A 199 -15.98 1.37 -13.76
C ASN A 199 -16.40 0.16 -12.90
N THR A 200 -16.55 -1.03 -13.47
CA THR A 200 -17.09 -2.22 -12.77
C THR A 200 -16.28 -2.57 -11.53
N LEU A 201 -14.94 -2.59 -11.63
CA LEU A 201 -14.06 -2.87 -10.50
C LEU A 201 -14.34 -1.95 -9.31
N ILE A 202 -14.46 -0.66 -9.59
CA ILE A 202 -14.63 0.36 -8.55
C ILE A 202 -16.04 0.37 -8.00
N ASN A 203 -17.05 0.21 -8.87
CA ASN A 203 -18.44 0.13 -8.46
C ASN A 203 -18.67 -1.09 -7.55
N ASN A 204 -18.12 -2.24 -7.92
CA ASN A 204 -18.19 -3.44 -7.09
C ASN A 204 -17.44 -3.27 -5.76
N ALA A 205 -16.26 -2.66 -5.75
CA ALA A 205 -15.55 -2.34 -4.52
C ALA A 205 -16.38 -1.43 -3.61
N ASN A 206 -17.02 -0.39 -4.16
CA ASN A 206 -17.90 0.51 -3.42
C ASN A 206 -19.16 -0.21 -2.92
N ASN A 207 -19.76 -1.11 -3.72
CA ASN A 207 -20.89 -1.93 -3.29
C ASN A 207 -20.52 -2.79 -2.06
N VAL A 208 -19.37 -3.45 -2.10
CA VAL A 208 -18.82 -4.19 -0.95
C VAL A 208 -18.70 -3.28 0.27
N LEU A 209 -18.12 -2.10 0.10
CA LEU A 209 -17.93 -1.14 1.19
C LEU A 209 -19.24 -0.67 1.80
N MET A 210 -20.28 -0.48 0.96
CA MET A 210 -21.64 -0.12 1.40
C MET A 210 -22.42 -1.31 2.00
N GLY A 211 -21.85 -2.53 1.96
CA GLY A 211 -22.53 -3.75 2.43
C GLY A 211 -23.57 -4.30 1.44
N LYS A 212 -23.45 -3.95 0.19
CA LYS A 212 -24.30 -4.49 -0.87
C LYS A 212 -23.66 -5.76 -1.45
N LEU A 213 -24.49 -6.77 -1.64
CA LEU A 213 -24.11 -8.04 -2.24
C LEU A 213 -24.22 -8.06 -3.77
N GLU A 214 -24.76 -6.98 -4.33
CA GLU A 214 -24.93 -6.80 -5.76
C GLU A 214 -23.57 -6.57 -6.42
N ILE A 215 -23.07 -7.62 -7.07
CA ILE A 215 -21.80 -7.60 -7.80
C ILE A 215 -22.11 -7.78 -9.29
N VAL A 216 -21.68 -6.81 -10.08
CA VAL A 216 -21.73 -6.91 -11.54
C VAL A 216 -20.54 -7.76 -12.00
N LYS A 217 -20.85 -8.90 -12.66
CA LYS A 217 -19.83 -9.78 -13.25
C LYS A 217 -19.63 -9.40 -14.71
N ASN A 218 -18.39 -9.34 -15.14
CA ASN A 218 -18.01 -9.14 -16.53
C ASN A 218 -16.64 -9.80 -16.79
N GLU A 219 -16.05 -9.56 -17.94
CA GLU A 219 -14.74 -10.09 -18.31
C GLU A 219 -13.59 -9.66 -17.36
N ASN A 220 -13.77 -8.57 -16.62
CA ASN A 220 -12.79 -8.02 -15.70
C ASN A 220 -13.09 -8.29 -14.23
N PHE A 221 -14.29 -8.84 -13.91
CA PHE A 221 -14.72 -9.11 -12.55
C PHE A 221 -15.52 -10.40 -12.43
N GLU A 222 -14.91 -11.42 -11.83
CA GLU A 222 -15.51 -12.73 -11.61
C GLU A 222 -15.69 -13.04 -10.13
N VAL A 223 -16.76 -13.77 -9.81
CA VAL A 223 -17.02 -14.27 -8.45
C VAL A 223 -17.50 -15.72 -8.55
N MET A 224 -16.80 -16.64 -7.90
CA MET A 224 -17.09 -18.08 -7.88
C MET A 224 -17.18 -18.61 -6.46
N SER A 225 -18.21 -19.43 -6.20
CA SER A 225 -18.46 -20.11 -4.92
C SER A 225 -18.12 -21.58 -4.99
N PHE A 226 -17.64 -22.12 -3.88
CA PHE A 226 -17.33 -23.54 -3.71
C PHE A 226 -17.87 -24.03 -2.37
N GLU A 227 -18.21 -25.31 -2.28
CA GLU A 227 -18.68 -25.92 -1.04
C GLU A 227 -17.55 -26.30 -0.09
N ASN A 228 -16.33 -26.46 -0.61
CA ASN A 228 -15.16 -26.86 0.16
C ASN A 228 -13.87 -26.22 -0.34
N ASN A 229 -12.86 -26.19 0.55
CA ASN A 229 -11.58 -25.58 0.24
C ASN A 229 -10.77 -26.34 -0.83
N LYS A 230 -10.97 -27.64 -0.99
CA LYS A 230 -10.20 -28.45 -1.97
C LYS A 230 -10.55 -28.01 -3.41
N ASP A 231 -11.83 -27.90 -3.71
CA ASP A 231 -12.29 -27.49 -5.03
C ASP A 231 -11.95 -26.01 -5.32
N ALA A 232 -12.07 -25.16 -4.30
CA ALA A 232 -11.63 -23.77 -4.38
C ALA A 232 -10.12 -23.65 -4.69
N ILE A 233 -9.26 -24.44 -4.04
CA ILE A 233 -7.82 -24.47 -4.31
C ILE A 233 -7.53 -25.00 -5.72
N SER A 234 -8.28 -26.00 -6.20
CA SER A 234 -8.15 -26.47 -7.58
C SER A 234 -8.43 -25.36 -8.58
N GLU A 235 -9.48 -24.55 -8.32
CA GLU A 235 -9.79 -23.39 -9.17
C GLU A 235 -8.71 -22.28 -9.08
N ILE A 236 -8.12 -22.07 -7.92
CA ILE A 236 -6.98 -21.15 -7.76
C ILE A 236 -5.81 -21.59 -8.64
N ILE A 237 -5.47 -22.89 -8.62
CA ILE A 237 -4.40 -23.46 -9.43
C ILE A 237 -4.71 -23.29 -10.94
N ASN A 238 -5.92 -23.63 -11.34
CA ASN A 238 -6.36 -23.49 -12.75
C ASN A 238 -6.25 -22.04 -13.21
N THR A 239 -6.76 -21.10 -12.42
CA THR A 239 -6.71 -19.66 -12.72
C THR A 239 -5.26 -19.16 -12.78
N PHE A 240 -4.41 -19.59 -11.84
CA PHE A 240 -3.00 -19.18 -11.80
C PHE A 240 -2.25 -19.59 -13.07
N PHE A 241 -2.47 -20.81 -13.56
CA PHE A 241 -1.86 -21.26 -14.81
C PHE A 241 -2.54 -20.69 -16.06
N HIS A 242 -3.84 -20.41 -16.02
CA HIS A 242 -4.53 -19.72 -17.11
C HIS A 242 -3.93 -18.34 -17.39
N PHE A 243 -3.54 -17.62 -16.36
CA PHE A 243 -2.85 -16.32 -16.46
C PHE A 243 -1.32 -16.45 -16.67
N ASN A 244 -0.80 -17.64 -17.01
CA ASN A 244 0.64 -17.88 -17.13
C ASN A 244 1.43 -17.35 -15.90
N GLN A 245 0.87 -17.54 -14.71
CA GLN A 245 1.43 -17.06 -13.42
C GLN A 245 1.42 -15.53 -13.23
N ASP A 246 0.90 -14.75 -14.20
CA ASP A 246 0.75 -13.28 -14.06
C ASP A 246 -0.55 -12.90 -13.33
N ILE A 247 -0.77 -13.51 -12.19
CA ILE A 247 -1.87 -13.17 -11.26
C ILE A 247 -1.36 -13.20 -9.84
N GLN A 248 -1.70 -12.19 -9.04
CA GLN A 248 -1.36 -12.16 -7.63
C GLN A 248 -2.51 -12.74 -6.80
N ILE A 249 -2.24 -13.80 -6.06
CA ILE A 249 -3.23 -14.39 -5.16
C ILE A 249 -3.17 -13.66 -3.82
N LEU A 250 -4.34 -13.24 -3.32
CA LEU A 250 -4.53 -12.61 -2.03
C LEU A 250 -5.35 -13.50 -1.12
N SER A 251 -4.89 -13.72 0.11
CA SER A 251 -5.63 -14.45 1.14
C SER A 251 -5.69 -13.63 2.43
N PRO A 252 -6.71 -13.77 3.27
CA PRO A 252 -6.82 -13.05 4.53
C PRO A 252 -5.79 -13.52 5.57
N THR A 253 -5.31 -14.77 5.49
CA THR A 253 -4.48 -15.40 6.53
C THR A 253 -3.15 -15.94 6.01
N LYS A 254 -2.18 -16.12 6.93
CA LYS A 254 -0.89 -16.76 6.62
C LYS A 254 -0.94 -18.27 6.76
N VAL A 255 -1.74 -18.78 7.71
CA VAL A 255 -1.77 -20.18 8.14
C VAL A 255 -3.15 -20.80 7.88
N GLY A 256 -3.22 -22.12 7.96
CA GLY A 256 -4.44 -22.88 7.67
C GLY A 256 -4.55 -23.28 6.20
N ILE A 257 -5.63 -24.00 5.88
CA ILE A 257 -5.84 -24.59 4.53
C ILE A 257 -5.91 -23.48 3.46
N GLY A 258 -6.51 -22.35 3.78
CA GLY A 258 -6.61 -21.17 2.91
C GLY A 258 -5.49 -20.16 3.12
N GLY A 259 -4.50 -20.45 3.97
CA GLY A 259 -3.40 -19.54 4.27
C GLY A 259 -2.39 -19.44 3.14
N THR A 260 -1.74 -18.27 3.04
CA THR A 260 -0.76 -18.01 1.98
C THR A 260 0.40 -18.99 1.95
N ARG A 261 0.81 -19.56 3.10
CA ARG A 261 1.86 -20.58 3.16
C ARG A 261 1.45 -21.82 2.40
N ASN A 262 0.27 -22.38 2.72
CA ASN A 262 -0.23 -23.57 2.06
C ASN A 262 -0.43 -23.38 0.56
N ILE A 263 -0.99 -22.24 0.15
CA ILE A 263 -1.18 -21.91 -1.28
C ILE A 263 0.17 -21.81 -2.00
N ASN A 264 1.16 -21.16 -1.39
CA ASN A 264 2.50 -21.03 -1.95
C ASN A 264 3.19 -22.39 -2.12
N ASP A 265 3.09 -23.27 -1.12
CA ASP A 265 3.67 -24.62 -1.16
C ASP A 265 3.02 -25.47 -2.26
N ILE A 266 1.69 -25.40 -2.41
CA ILE A 266 0.96 -26.11 -3.45
C ILE A 266 1.36 -25.57 -4.83
N LEU A 267 1.38 -24.27 -5.04
CA LEU A 267 1.71 -23.67 -6.33
C LEU A 267 3.16 -23.95 -6.73
N SER A 268 4.11 -23.79 -5.81
CA SER A 268 5.51 -24.11 -6.06
C SER A 268 5.65 -25.58 -6.52
N LYS A 269 4.99 -26.53 -5.81
CA LYS A 269 4.99 -27.94 -6.19
C LYS A 269 4.40 -28.15 -7.60
N GLN A 270 3.25 -27.54 -7.91
CA GLN A 270 2.59 -27.68 -9.20
C GLN A 270 3.43 -27.10 -10.34
N ILE A 271 4.15 -25.99 -10.10
CA ILE A 271 5.09 -25.42 -11.09
C ILE A 271 6.21 -26.42 -11.36
N GLN A 272 6.80 -27.02 -10.32
CA GLN A 272 7.89 -27.99 -10.48
C GLN A 272 7.43 -29.27 -11.19
N GLU A 273 6.23 -29.77 -10.88
CA GLU A 273 5.64 -30.92 -11.60
C GLU A 273 5.46 -30.61 -13.09
N LYS A 274 4.98 -29.41 -13.45
CA LYS A 274 4.89 -29.00 -14.87
C LYS A 274 6.24 -28.86 -15.54
N ILE A 275 7.24 -28.31 -14.87
CA ILE A 275 8.60 -28.20 -15.42
C ILE A 275 9.17 -29.60 -15.68
N LYS A 276 9.00 -30.54 -14.75
CA LYS A 276 9.46 -31.93 -14.92
C LYS A 276 8.77 -32.64 -16.08
N SER A 277 7.48 -32.40 -16.29
CA SER A 277 6.74 -33.05 -17.42
C SER A 277 7.17 -32.58 -18.80
N VAL A 278 7.89 -31.47 -18.92
CA VAL A 278 8.35 -30.90 -20.20
C VAL A 278 9.84 -31.14 -20.43
N LYS A 279 10.60 -31.42 -19.37
CA LYS A 279 12.05 -31.69 -19.43
C LYS A 279 12.32 -33.20 -19.61
N GLU A 280 13.44 -33.57 -20.22
CA GLU A 280 13.93 -34.93 -20.26
C GLU A 280 14.18 -35.47 -18.85
N GLU A 281 13.97 -36.79 -18.64
CA GLU A 281 13.87 -37.47 -17.33
C GLU A 281 15.07 -37.25 -16.38
N ASP A 282 16.25 -36.87 -16.88
CA ASP A 282 17.49 -36.73 -16.10
C ASP A 282 17.89 -35.30 -15.75
N THR A 283 17.02 -34.29 -15.97
CA THR A 283 17.40 -32.92 -15.66
C THR A 283 17.09 -32.58 -14.18
N GLU A 284 18.11 -32.52 -13.33
CA GLU A 284 17.99 -31.99 -11.98
C GLU A 284 17.52 -30.54 -12.00
N ILE A 285 16.46 -30.21 -11.24
CA ILE A 285 16.00 -28.85 -11.03
C ILE A 285 16.71 -28.34 -9.77
N PRO A 286 17.56 -27.30 -9.88
CA PRO A 286 18.22 -26.76 -8.71
C PRO A 286 17.19 -26.31 -7.67
N GLU A 287 17.31 -26.83 -6.45
CA GLU A 287 16.50 -26.39 -5.30
C GLU A 287 17.41 -25.90 -4.17
N PHE A 288 16.92 -24.92 -3.44
CA PHE A 288 17.54 -24.43 -2.21
C PHE A 288 16.58 -24.63 -1.06
N VAL A 289 16.99 -25.41 -0.06
CA VAL A 289 16.15 -25.71 1.09
C VAL A 289 16.55 -24.82 2.27
N TYR A 290 15.61 -24.01 2.75
CA TYR A 290 15.80 -23.21 3.95
C TYR A 290 14.64 -23.41 4.93
N GLY A 291 14.90 -23.98 6.07
CA GLY A 291 13.88 -24.38 7.03
C GLY A 291 12.94 -25.41 6.44
N ARG A 292 11.67 -25.04 6.24
CA ARG A 292 10.64 -25.89 5.64
C ARG A 292 10.31 -25.52 4.19
N THR A 293 10.91 -24.45 3.68
CA THR A 293 10.61 -23.93 2.35
C THR A 293 11.67 -24.41 1.37
N LYS A 294 11.20 -24.88 0.23
CA LYS A 294 12.01 -25.19 -0.93
C LYS A 294 11.87 -24.06 -1.92
N TYR A 295 12.99 -23.51 -2.34
CA TYR A 295 13.08 -22.45 -3.32
C TYR A 295 13.65 -23.00 -4.62
N HIS A 296 13.08 -22.54 -5.75
CA HIS A 296 13.49 -22.97 -7.09
C HIS A 296 13.77 -21.76 -7.96
N LEU A 297 14.43 -22.00 -9.08
CA LEU A 297 14.68 -20.98 -10.09
C LEU A 297 13.36 -20.39 -10.59
N ASN A 298 13.31 -19.06 -10.70
CA ASN A 298 12.14 -18.27 -11.07
C ASN A 298 11.01 -18.23 -10.04
N ASP A 299 11.17 -18.81 -8.84
CA ASP A 299 10.19 -18.62 -7.79
C ASP A 299 10.01 -17.13 -7.49
N LYS A 300 8.74 -16.73 -7.31
CA LYS A 300 8.36 -15.41 -6.86
C LYS A 300 8.47 -15.33 -5.34
N VAL A 301 9.22 -14.36 -4.83
CA VAL A 301 9.50 -14.19 -3.39
C VAL A 301 9.17 -12.79 -2.90
N ILE A 302 8.92 -12.65 -1.59
CA ILE A 302 8.66 -11.37 -0.91
C ILE A 302 9.53 -11.27 0.34
N PHE A 303 10.04 -10.06 0.58
CA PHE A 303 10.79 -9.73 1.78
C PHE A 303 9.88 -9.18 2.88
N HIS A 304 10.23 -9.45 4.15
CA HIS A 304 9.42 -9.14 5.32
C HIS A 304 9.99 -8.07 6.22
N GLN A 305 11.26 -7.73 6.02
CA GLN A 305 11.98 -6.72 6.78
C GLN A 305 12.76 -5.79 5.84
N ASN A 306 13.22 -4.67 6.39
CA ASN A 306 14.13 -3.79 5.66
C ASN A 306 15.56 -4.22 5.95
N ASN A 307 16.36 -4.41 4.92
CA ASN A 307 17.81 -4.61 5.03
C ASN A 307 18.53 -3.59 4.14
N TYR A 308 18.96 -2.52 4.77
CA TYR A 308 19.64 -1.42 4.07
C TYR A 308 21.02 -1.79 3.54
N LYS A 309 21.65 -2.84 4.12
CA LYS A 309 22.97 -3.32 3.69
C LYS A 309 22.88 -4.14 2.40
N THR A 310 21.93 -5.07 2.35
CA THR A 310 21.70 -5.93 1.17
C THR A 310 20.85 -5.20 0.13
N GLY A 311 20.04 -4.21 0.52
CA GLY A 311 19.29 -3.33 -0.38
C GLY A 311 17.86 -3.78 -0.68
N TYR A 312 17.25 -4.61 0.17
CA TYR A 312 15.82 -4.95 0.08
C TYR A 312 15.00 -4.33 1.18
N TYR A 313 13.71 -4.16 0.92
CA TYR A 313 12.76 -3.53 1.84
C TYR A 313 11.54 -4.43 2.10
N ASN A 314 10.89 -4.21 3.23
CA ASN A 314 9.65 -4.91 3.57
C ASN A 314 8.58 -4.68 2.49
N GLY A 315 8.09 -5.80 1.94
CA GLY A 315 7.12 -5.80 0.86
C GLY A 315 7.73 -5.91 -0.54
N ASP A 316 9.04 -5.81 -0.71
CA ASP A 316 9.69 -6.02 -2.01
C ASP A 316 9.41 -7.42 -2.53
N ILE A 317 9.02 -7.50 -3.80
CA ILE A 317 8.81 -8.75 -4.52
C ILE A 317 9.89 -8.88 -5.59
N GLY A 318 10.49 -10.07 -5.65
CA GLY A 318 11.49 -10.40 -6.64
C GLY A 318 11.32 -11.82 -7.19
N TYR A 319 12.20 -12.18 -8.12
CA TYR A 319 12.25 -13.50 -8.74
C TYR A 319 13.64 -14.09 -8.58
N ILE A 320 13.72 -15.36 -8.20
CA ILE A 320 14.98 -16.09 -8.04
C ILE A 320 15.62 -16.28 -9.42
N LYS A 321 16.86 -15.83 -9.58
CA LYS A 321 17.61 -15.89 -10.83
C LYS A 321 18.73 -16.94 -10.83
N SER A 322 19.31 -17.20 -9.68
CA SER A 322 20.27 -18.30 -9.53
C SER A 322 20.19 -18.90 -8.12
N ILE A 323 20.60 -20.13 -8.02
CA ILE A 323 20.68 -20.89 -6.78
C ILE A 323 22.05 -21.53 -6.72
N THR A 324 22.75 -21.35 -5.61
CA THR A 324 24.00 -22.08 -5.26
C THR A 324 23.81 -22.79 -3.91
N GLU A 325 24.79 -23.53 -3.46
CA GLU A 325 24.71 -24.21 -2.15
C GLU A 325 24.55 -23.26 -0.95
N LYS A 326 25.00 -22.00 -1.08
CA LYS A 326 25.08 -21.06 0.06
C LYS A 326 24.20 -19.82 -0.07
N GLU A 327 23.76 -19.49 -1.29
CA GLU A 327 23.04 -18.26 -1.55
C GLU A 327 22.05 -18.38 -2.72
N ILE A 328 21.10 -17.48 -2.72
CA ILE A 328 20.11 -17.31 -3.77
C ILE A 328 20.27 -15.89 -4.32
N SER A 329 20.33 -15.74 -5.65
CA SER A 329 20.19 -14.41 -6.25
C SER A 329 18.72 -14.09 -6.56
N VAL A 330 18.27 -12.89 -6.18
CA VAL A 330 16.90 -12.41 -6.37
C VAL A 330 16.91 -11.11 -7.16
N GLN A 331 16.19 -11.09 -8.27
CA GLN A 331 15.97 -9.88 -9.06
C GLN A 331 14.78 -9.11 -8.51
N ILE A 332 15.01 -7.89 -8.05
CA ILE A 332 13.98 -6.93 -7.64
C ILE A 332 14.11 -5.71 -8.55
N ASN A 333 13.13 -5.50 -9.43
CA ASN A 333 13.23 -4.51 -10.51
C ASN A 333 14.54 -4.67 -11.29
N ASP A 334 15.37 -3.60 -11.39
CA ASP A 334 16.65 -3.64 -12.09
C ASP A 334 17.83 -4.11 -11.21
N ASN A 335 17.58 -4.42 -9.92
CA ASN A 335 18.64 -4.78 -8.98
C ASN A 335 18.69 -6.30 -8.76
N LEU A 336 19.88 -6.88 -8.90
CA LEU A 336 20.15 -8.28 -8.54
C LEU A 336 20.79 -8.32 -7.15
N LEU A 337 20.10 -8.95 -6.20
CA LEU A 337 20.54 -9.08 -4.81
C LEU A 337 20.96 -10.52 -4.50
N PHE A 338 21.99 -10.68 -3.69
CA PHE A 338 22.49 -11.97 -3.22
C PHE A 338 22.06 -12.19 -1.77
N ILE A 339 21.24 -13.20 -1.55
CA ILE A 339 20.56 -13.49 -0.28
C ILE A 339 21.16 -14.76 0.32
N SER A 340 21.74 -14.64 1.50
CA SER A 340 22.40 -15.76 2.19
C SER A 340 22.28 -15.66 3.71
N GLY A 341 22.60 -16.74 4.42
CA GLY A 341 22.66 -16.76 5.87
C GLY A 341 21.37 -16.29 6.55
N LYS A 342 21.47 -15.27 7.41
CA LYS A 342 20.31 -14.75 8.17
C LYS A 342 19.29 -14.01 7.31
N ASP A 343 19.70 -13.45 6.18
CA ASP A 343 18.83 -12.70 5.28
C ASP A 343 17.74 -13.59 4.66
N LEU A 344 17.98 -14.92 4.58
CA LEU A 344 16.98 -15.90 4.14
C LEU A 344 15.74 -15.97 5.04
N ASN A 345 15.85 -15.58 6.32
CA ASN A 345 14.70 -15.51 7.23
C ASN A 345 13.70 -14.42 6.82
N ASP A 346 14.16 -13.42 6.11
CA ASP A 346 13.36 -12.28 5.71
C ASP A 346 12.58 -12.53 4.41
N MET A 347 12.81 -13.69 3.75
CA MET A 347 12.24 -14.03 2.47
C MET A 347 11.25 -15.19 2.56
N THR A 348 10.14 -15.12 1.81
CA THR A 348 9.20 -16.22 1.62
C THR A 348 8.66 -16.24 0.18
N LEU A 349 8.11 -17.38 -0.25
CA LEU A 349 7.37 -17.46 -1.51
C LEU A 349 6.21 -16.46 -1.55
N ALA A 350 5.91 -15.91 -2.74
CA ALA A 350 4.99 -14.81 -2.94
C ALA A 350 3.96 -14.99 -4.08
N TYR A 351 3.68 -16.20 -4.50
CA TYR A 351 2.56 -16.48 -5.41
C TYR A 351 1.24 -16.04 -4.77
N ALA A 352 1.10 -16.34 -3.47
CA ALA A 352 0.04 -15.83 -2.60
C ALA A 352 0.64 -14.97 -1.48
N ILE A 353 0.05 -13.79 -1.27
CA ILE A 353 0.38 -12.89 -0.15
C ILE A 353 -0.88 -12.54 0.64
N THR A 354 -0.74 -12.04 1.88
CA THR A 354 -1.92 -11.59 2.61
C THR A 354 -2.45 -10.26 2.05
N ILE A 355 -3.76 -10.04 2.18
CA ILE A 355 -4.38 -8.76 1.78
C ILE A 355 -3.70 -7.58 2.47
N HIS A 356 -3.30 -7.72 3.75
CA HIS A 356 -2.52 -6.68 4.44
C HIS A 356 -1.19 -6.38 3.75
N LYS A 357 -0.48 -7.41 3.26
CA LYS A 357 0.80 -7.21 2.57
C LYS A 357 0.67 -6.66 1.16
N SER A 358 -0.53 -6.70 0.58
CA SER A 358 -0.79 -6.07 -0.71
C SER A 358 -0.99 -4.55 -0.62
N GLN A 359 -1.14 -3.99 0.60
CA GLN A 359 -1.24 -2.54 0.78
C GLN A 359 0.00 -1.83 0.23
N GLY A 360 -0.20 -0.66 -0.38
CA GLY A 360 0.87 0.08 -1.06
C GLY A 360 1.34 -0.55 -2.38
N SER A 361 0.78 -1.70 -2.80
CA SER A 361 1.09 -2.34 -4.07
C SER A 361 -0.14 -2.49 -4.96
N GLU A 362 0.09 -2.71 -6.26
CA GLU A 362 -0.95 -2.98 -7.25
C GLU A 362 -0.48 -4.09 -8.20
N ALA A 363 -1.44 -4.84 -8.75
CA ALA A 363 -1.18 -5.86 -9.77
C ALA A 363 -2.21 -5.74 -10.91
N ASN A 364 -1.84 -6.19 -12.11
CA ASN A 364 -2.79 -6.21 -13.22
C ASN A 364 -3.94 -7.17 -12.92
N ASN A 365 -3.62 -8.37 -12.49
CA ASN A 365 -4.57 -9.44 -12.24
C ASN A 365 -4.47 -9.88 -10.78
N ILE A 366 -5.62 -9.99 -10.11
CA ILE A 366 -5.69 -10.41 -8.71
C ILE A 366 -6.75 -11.49 -8.55
N LEU A 367 -6.41 -12.55 -7.82
CA LEU A 367 -7.35 -13.53 -7.31
C LEU A 367 -7.44 -13.37 -5.79
N ILE A 368 -8.64 -13.11 -5.28
CA ILE A 368 -8.90 -13.02 -3.84
C ILE A 368 -9.54 -14.34 -3.41
N TYR A 369 -8.88 -15.04 -2.50
CA TYR A 369 -9.40 -16.26 -1.92
C TYR A 369 -9.95 -16.00 -0.52
N LEU A 370 -11.20 -16.39 -0.30
CA LEU A 370 -11.90 -16.28 0.98
C LEU A 370 -12.26 -17.69 1.46
N PRO A 371 -11.44 -18.32 2.31
CA PRO A 371 -11.75 -19.62 2.90
C PRO A 371 -12.90 -19.49 3.90
N ASP A 372 -13.56 -20.61 4.22
CA ASP A 372 -14.59 -20.70 5.26
C ASP A 372 -14.04 -20.70 6.69
N THR A 373 -12.71 -20.79 6.81
CA THR A 373 -12.03 -20.72 8.08
C THR A 373 -11.69 -19.29 8.45
N TYR A 374 -11.81 -18.93 9.73
CA TYR A 374 -11.51 -17.57 10.23
C TYR A 374 -12.40 -16.45 9.67
N THR A 375 -13.62 -16.75 9.29
CA THR A 375 -14.57 -15.79 8.70
C THR A 375 -14.82 -14.57 9.59
N LYS A 376 -14.67 -14.69 10.91
CA LYS A 376 -14.75 -13.56 11.86
C LYS A 376 -13.74 -12.44 11.60
N PHE A 377 -12.61 -12.74 10.94
CA PHE A 377 -11.61 -11.73 10.55
C PHE A 377 -11.92 -11.08 9.21
N LEU A 378 -12.77 -11.70 8.40
CA LEU A 378 -13.18 -11.15 7.13
C LEU A 378 -14.08 -9.94 7.37
N ASN A 379 -13.80 -8.83 6.71
CA ASN A 379 -14.60 -7.62 6.80
C ASN A 379 -14.57 -6.84 5.47
N ARG A 380 -15.45 -5.86 5.36
CA ARG A 380 -15.61 -5.04 4.15
C ARG A 380 -14.34 -4.34 3.72
N ASN A 381 -13.62 -3.76 4.68
CA ASN A 381 -12.41 -3.00 4.41
C ASN A 381 -11.30 -3.91 3.86
N MET A 382 -11.23 -5.17 4.35
CA MET A 382 -10.29 -6.16 3.83
C MET A 382 -10.61 -6.51 2.38
N LEU A 383 -11.87 -6.84 2.09
CA LEU A 383 -12.29 -7.18 0.73
C LEU A 383 -12.16 -5.98 -0.21
N PHE A 384 -12.60 -4.80 0.22
CA PHE A 384 -12.40 -3.54 -0.49
C PHE A 384 -10.92 -3.30 -0.81
N THR A 385 -10.04 -3.45 0.20
CA THR A 385 -8.60 -3.28 0.00
C THR A 385 -8.06 -4.26 -1.04
N GLY A 386 -8.45 -5.54 -0.98
CA GLY A 386 -8.03 -6.55 -1.96
C GLY A 386 -8.49 -6.22 -3.39
N ILE A 387 -9.77 -5.89 -3.58
CA ILE A 387 -10.33 -5.54 -4.90
C ILE A 387 -9.61 -4.31 -5.46
N THR A 388 -9.39 -3.31 -4.64
CA THR A 388 -8.79 -2.04 -5.09
C THR A 388 -7.29 -2.11 -5.39
N ARG A 389 -6.61 -3.22 -5.11
CA ARG A 389 -5.23 -3.47 -5.58
C ARG A 389 -5.15 -3.83 -7.06
N THR A 390 -6.29 -4.14 -7.68
CA THR A 390 -6.38 -4.61 -9.07
C THR A 390 -6.32 -3.47 -10.07
N LYS A 391 -5.57 -3.65 -11.16
CA LYS A 391 -5.56 -2.70 -12.30
C LYS A 391 -6.49 -3.13 -13.43
N LYS A 392 -6.59 -4.44 -13.73
CA LYS A 392 -7.32 -4.95 -14.90
C LYS A 392 -8.37 -5.99 -14.55
N TYR A 393 -8.00 -7.06 -13.87
CA TYR A 393 -8.85 -8.22 -13.64
C TYR A 393 -8.84 -8.65 -12.18
N VAL A 394 -10.03 -8.92 -11.62
CA VAL A 394 -10.18 -9.52 -10.30
C VAL A 394 -11.09 -10.75 -10.35
N LYS A 395 -10.64 -11.82 -9.71
CA LYS A 395 -11.46 -13.00 -9.43
C LYS A 395 -11.56 -13.22 -7.94
N ILE A 396 -12.78 -13.35 -7.44
CA ILE A 396 -13.05 -13.70 -6.05
C ILE A 396 -13.48 -15.16 -6.00
N VAL A 397 -12.68 -15.99 -5.34
CA VAL A 397 -12.98 -17.41 -5.06
C VAL A 397 -13.28 -17.53 -3.58
N TYR A 398 -14.46 -18.04 -3.24
CA TYR A 398 -14.87 -18.15 -1.85
C TYR A 398 -15.52 -19.49 -1.53
N VAL A 399 -15.46 -19.88 -0.26
CA VAL A 399 -16.05 -21.13 0.24
C VAL A 399 -17.25 -20.83 1.13
N ASN A 400 -18.36 -21.54 0.91
CA ASN A 400 -19.61 -21.42 1.65
C ASN A 400 -20.12 -19.95 1.69
N ASN A 401 -20.25 -19.37 2.89
CA ASN A 401 -20.76 -18.01 3.10
C ASN A 401 -19.66 -16.96 3.28
N ALA A 402 -18.38 -17.28 3.02
CA ALA A 402 -17.25 -16.39 3.34
C ALA A 402 -17.36 -15.01 2.66
N PHE A 403 -17.85 -14.94 1.43
CA PHE A 403 -18.07 -13.68 0.74
C PHE A 403 -19.20 -12.86 1.43
N PHE A 404 -20.34 -13.49 1.70
CA PHE A 404 -21.45 -12.85 2.40
C PHE A 404 -21.01 -12.30 3.76
N GLU A 405 -20.32 -13.13 4.55
CA GLU A 405 -19.81 -12.73 5.87
C GLU A 405 -18.82 -11.57 5.75
N SER A 406 -17.94 -11.58 4.75
CA SER A 406 -17.01 -10.48 4.48
C SER A 406 -17.73 -9.15 4.22
N VAL A 407 -18.80 -9.18 3.40
CA VAL A 407 -19.56 -7.98 3.05
C VAL A 407 -20.43 -7.50 4.20
N MET A 408 -21.02 -8.40 4.99
CA MET A 408 -21.90 -8.05 6.11
C MET A 408 -21.16 -7.68 7.38
N ASN A 409 -19.94 -8.15 7.54
CA ASN A 409 -19.15 -7.85 8.73
C ASN A 409 -18.70 -6.38 8.74
N ILE A 410 -19.35 -5.59 9.62
CA ILE A 410 -19.05 -4.17 9.87
C ILE A 410 -18.00 -4.04 10.96
N THR A 411 -17.37 -5.08 11.45
CA THR A 411 -16.34 -4.87 12.48
C THR A 411 -15.31 -3.89 11.92
N LYS A 412 -15.75 -2.59 11.94
CA LYS A 412 -14.84 -1.53 12.23
C LYS A 412 -14.15 -2.02 13.47
N ASP A 413 -12.87 -2.31 13.38
CA ASP A 413 -12.02 -2.24 14.54
C ASP A 413 -12.26 -0.85 15.12
N LYS A 414 -13.26 -0.71 15.98
CA LYS A 414 -13.52 0.50 16.76
C LYS A 414 -12.41 0.54 17.81
N ARG A 415 -11.20 0.77 17.32
CA ARG A 415 -10.06 1.01 18.19
C ARG A 415 -10.42 2.22 19.05
N LYS A 416 -10.53 2.00 20.34
CA LYS A 416 -10.73 3.09 21.31
C LYS A 416 -9.40 3.80 21.51
N THR A 417 -9.07 4.71 20.61
CA THR A 417 -7.78 5.42 20.63
C THR A 417 -7.78 6.59 21.62
N GLY A 418 -8.92 7.22 21.87
CA GLY A 418 -9.04 8.45 22.64
C GLY A 418 -8.36 9.67 21.99
N LEU A 419 -7.81 9.53 20.76
CA LEU A 419 -7.06 10.59 20.08
C LEU A 419 -7.98 11.75 19.69
N VAL A 420 -9.19 11.47 19.19
CA VAL A 420 -10.20 12.49 18.85
C VAL A 420 -10.51 13.39 20.04
N ASP A 421 -10.79 12.80 21.21
CA ASP A 421 -11.14 13.55 22.41
C ASP A 421 -9.95 14.38 22.90
N LYS A 422 -8.73 13.83 22.86
CA LYS A 422 -7.52 14.54 23.27
C LYS A 422 -7.25 15.75 22.37
N ILE A 423 -7.38 15.57 21.04
CA ILE A 423 -7.19 16.66 20.10
C ILE A 423 -8.26 17.75 20.32
N LYS A 424 -9.55 17.39 20.39
CA LYS A 424 -10.63 18.35 20.60
C LYS A 424 -10.46 19.13 21.90
N LYS A 425 -10.09 18.48 23.00
CA LYS A 425 -9.77 19.15 24.27
C LYS A 425 -8.61 20.15 24.15
N SER A 426 -7.56 19.77 23.41
CA SER A 426 -6.39 20.65 23.20
C SER A 426 -6.68 21.85 22.30
N PHE A 427 -7.74 21.82 21.49
CA PHE A 427 -8.19 22.95 20.67
C PHE A 427 -9.10 23.93 21.44
N LEU A 428 -9.70 23.47 22.54
CA LEU A 428 -10.57 24.30 23.39
C LEU A 428 -9.80 25.06 24.47
N LEU A 429 -8.53 24.76 24.69
CA LEU A 429 -7.57 25.44 25.58
C LEU A 429 -6.67 26.39 24.78
#